data_aab5c0e977c1dc1d9af9e189e9edef08
#
_entry.id   aab5c0e977c1dc1d9af9e189e9edef08
#
_cell.length_a   1.000
_cell.length_b   1.000
_cell.length_c   1.000
_cell.angle_alpha   90.00
_cell.angle_beta   90.00
_cell.angle_gamma   90.00
#
_symmetry.space_group_name_H-M   'P 1'
#
loop_
_entity.id
_entity.type
_entity.pdbx_description
1 polymer ?
#
loop_
_entity_poly.entity_id
_entity_poly.type
_entity_poly.pdbx_seq_one_letter_code
_entity_poly.pdbx_strand_id
1 'polypeptide(L)'
;MAFTPLTAARRLALLEPPAGHIRMVLDTDTYNEIDDQFALVYALLSPERITCEAIYAAPFHNQRSSGPEDGMLRSYAEIGRVLERLGRAPEGLVHEGARAWLPALDQPVPSAAVDDLIARARTGGAEPLYVVAIGAITNIASALLAAPDIAERIVVVWLGGQPISWHHTREFNLSQDLLASRALFDSGVALVRVPCINVAEHLRTTQAELERFVKGQGAIGDYLFEIYSGYYDQHYARSKEIWDIGPIAWLVEPAWVETTLVHSPILTAEQTWSHDSQRHLIRDARVVRRDPIFADLFRKLERFHRT
;
A
#
# COMPACT_ATOMS: atom_id res chain seq x y z
N MET A 1 -3.85 22.82 11.18
CA MET A 1 -5.15 22.27 11.69
C MET A 1 -4.83 21.21 12.74
N ALA A 2 -5.64 21.05 13.75
CA ALA A 2 -5.50 19.93 14.67
C ALA A 2 -6.31 18.76 14.10
N PHE A 3 -5.68 17.59 13.97
CA PHE A 3 -6.39 16.36 13.66
C PHE A 3 -7.40 16.03 14.78
N THR A 4 -8.52 15.42 14.43
CA THR A 4 -9.48 14.98 15.43
C THR A 4 -8.92 13.77 16.18
N PRO A 5 -8.65 13.85 17.50
CA PRO A 5 -8.04 12.76 18.22
C PRO A 5 -9.02 11.59 18.36
N LEU A 6 -8.64 10.42 17.87
CA LEU A 6 -9.34 9.17 18.20
C LEU A 6 -9.22 8.87 19.70
N THR A 7 -10.30 8.37 20.31
CA THR A 7 -10.17 7.79 21.64
C THR A 7 -9.26 6.56 21.62
N ALA A 8 -8.53 6.30 22.71
CA ALA A 8 -7.65 5.14 22.78
C ALA A 8 -8.42 3.82 22.53
N ALA A 9 -9.64 3.70 23.08
CA ALA A 9 -10.48 2.51 22.87
C ALA A 9 -10.86 2.33 21.40
N ARG A 10 -11.29 3.40 20.70
CA ARG A 10 -11.64 3.32 19.27
C ARG A 10 -10.42 2.97 18.42
N ARG A 11 -9.27 3.58 18.71
CA ARG A 11 -8.01 3.27 18.00
C ARG A 11 -7.62 1.82 18.15
N LEU A 12 -7.62 1.29 19.37
CA LEU A 12 -7.28 -0.12 19.62
C LEU A 12 -8.24 -1.05 18.88
N ALA A 13 -9.54 -0.76 18.90
CA ALA A 13 -10.53 -1.54 18.15
C ALA A 13 -10.26 -1.53 16.63
N LEU A 14 -9.87 -0.38 16.06
CA LEU A 14 -9.51 -0.27 14.63
C LEU A 14 -8.17 -0.97 14.30
N LEU A 15 -7.25 -1.07 15.26
CA LEU A 15 -5.95 -1.72 15.08
C LEU A 15 -6.02 -3.25 15.27
N GLU A 16 -7.16 -3.82 15.68
CA GLU A 16 -7.29 -5.28 15.70
C GLU A 16 -7.17 -5.86 14.28
N PRO A 17 -6.51 -7.02 14.12
CA PRO A 17 -6.44 -7.68 12.82
C PRO A 17 -7.83 -7.90 12.22
N PRO A 18 -8.02 -7.67 10.90
CA PRO A 18 -9.33 -7.78 10.29
C PRO A 18 -9.87 -9.21 10.33
N ALA A 19 -11.15 -9.35 10.64
CA ALA A 19 -11.87 -10.60 10.59
C ALA A 19 -12.96 -10.57 9.50
N GLY A 20 -13.27 -11.72 8.91
CA GLY A 20 -14.32 -11.83 7.89
C GLY A 20 -13.97 -11.11 6.58
N HIS A 21 -14.98 -10.72 5.85
CA HIS A 21 -14.85 -9.99 4.59
C HIS A 21 -14.71 -8.49 4.84
N ILE A 22 -13.84 -7.82 4.12
CA ILE A 22 -13.48 -6.41 4.34
C ILE A 22 -13.67 -5.55 3.08
N ARG A 23 -13.90 -4.26 3.31
CA ARG A 23 -13.89 -3.21 2.29
C ARG A 23 -12.49 -2.59 2.21
N MET A 24 -11.96 -2.43 1.01
CA MET A 24 -10.61 -1.89 0.81
C MET A 24 -10.57 -0.91 -0.37
N VAL A 25 -9.71 0.09 -0.26
CA VAL A 25 -9.20 0.86 -1.40
C VAL A 25 -7.68 0.69 -1.47
N LEU A 26 -7.12 0.73 -2.67
CA LEU A 26 -5.68 0.58 -2.93
C LEU A 26 -5.11 1.88 -3.49
N ASP A 27 -4.12 2.46 -2.83
CA ASP A 27 -3.32 3.59 -3.30
C ASP A 27 -1.94 3.08 -3.73
N THR A 28 -1.57 3.24 -5.01
CA THR A 28 -0.44 2.52 -5.64
C THR A 28 0.27 3.38 -6.67
N ASP A 29 1.58 3.36 -6.70
CA ASP A 29 2.41 4.00 -7.73
C ASP A 29 2.94 2.99 -8.77
N THR A 30 2.02 2.21 -9.29
CA THR A 30 2.13 0.97 -10.10
C THR A 30 3.18 1.00 -11.22
N TYR A 31 3.64 2.16 -11.69
CA TYR A 31 4.68 2.27 -12.72
C TYR A 31 6.07 2.57 -12.15
N ASN A 32 6.16 2.79 -10.84
CA ASN A 32 7.43 3.05 -10.13
C ASN A 32 8.43 1.89 -10.29
N GLU A 33 7.98 0.68 -9.94
CA GLU A 33 8.73 -0.58 -10.08
C GLU A 33 7.91 -1.65 -10.81
N ILE A 34 7.86 -2.87 -10.26
CA ILE A 34 7.13 -4.01 -10.82
C ILE A 34 6.33 -4.80 -9.78
N ASP A 35 6.39 -4.44 -8.52
CA ASP A 35 5.80 -5.18 -7.40
C ASP A 35 4.37 -4.72 -7.06
N ASP A 36 4.05 -3.48 -7.32
CA ASP A 36 2.67 -2.96 -7.27
C ASP A 36 1.69 -3.79 -8.09
N GLN A 37 2.10 -4.22 -9.32
CA GLN A 37 1.24 -5.04 -10.17
C GLN A 37 0.90 -6.37 -9.52
N PHE A 38 1.85 -7.00 -8.82
CA PHE A 38 1.60 -8.21 -8.05
C PHE A 38 0.64 -7.96 -6.89
N ALA A 39 0.81 -6.83 -6.17
CA ALA A 39 -0.07 -6.45 -5.07
C ALA A 39 -1.50 -6.16 -5.54
N LEU A 40 -1.64 -5.41 -6.64
CA LEU A 40 -2.93 -5.12 -7.26
C LEU A 40 -3.64 -6.41 -7.68
N VAL A 41 -2.94 -7.31 -8.36
CA VAL A 41 -3.47 -8.62 -8.76
C VAL A 41 -3.85 -9.44 -7.53
N TYR A 42 -3.01 -9.48 -6.50
CA TYR A 42 -3.29 -10.21 -5.27
C TYR A 42 -4.57 -9.73 -4.57
N ALA A 43 -4.75 -8.41 -4.47
CA ALA A 43 -5.96 -7.82 -3.90
C ALA A 43 -7.21 -8.20 -4.71
N LEU A 44 -7.15 -8.05 -6.05
CA LEU A 44 -8.28 -8.32 -6.94
C LEU A 44 -8.63 -9.81 -7.08
N LEU A 45 -7.66 -10.70 -6.85
CA LEU A 45 -7.85 -12.15 -6.85
C LEU A 45 -8.13 -12.73 -5.45
N SER A 46 -8.44 -11.89 -4.47
CA SER A 46 -8.82 -12.28 -3.10
C SER A 46 -10.29 -11.95 -2.76
N PRO A 47 -11.28 -12.20 -3.65
CA PRO A 47 -12.67 -11.79 -3.44
C PRO A 47 -13.33 -12.49 -2.24
N GLU A 48 -12.78 -13.58 -1.76
CA GLU A 48 -13.25 -14.28 -0.55
C GLU A 48 -12.98 -13.48 0.73
N ARG A 49 -12.05 -12.53 0.68
CA ARG A 49 -11.63 -11.70 1.83
C ARG A 49 -11.83 -10.21 1.60
N ILE A 50 -11.67 -9.75 0.36
CA ILE A 50 -11.51 -8.33 0.03
C ILE A 50 -12.50 -7.91 -1.04
N THR A 51 -13.29 -6.86 -0.78
CA THR A 51 -13.90 -6.04 -1.83
C THR A 51 -13.00 -4.84 -2.07
N CYS A 52 -12.28 -4.83 -3.19
CA CYS A 52 -11.53 -3.66 -3.65
C CYS A 52 -12.52 -2.67 -4.30
N GLU A 53 -12.85 -1.59 -3.57
CA GLU A 53 -13.86 -0.63 -3.99
C GLU A 53 -13.32 0.47 -4.90
N ALA A 54 -12.02 0.81 -4.78
CA ALA A 54 -11.36 1.77 -5.63
C ALA A 54 -9.84 1.54 -5.66
N ILE A 55 -9.20 2.05 -6.71
CA ILE A 55 -7.76 2.05 -6.91
C ILE A 55 -7.34 3.48 -7.23
N TYR A 56 -6.41 4.02 -6.46
CA TYR A 56 -5.90 5.37 -6.59
C TYR A 56 -4.48 5.34 -7.13
N ALA A 57 -4.24 6.11 -8.20
CA ALA A 57 -2.89 6.29 -8.73
C ALA A 57 -2.12 7.26 -7.83
N ALA A 58 -1.11 6.77 -7.13
CA ALA A 58 -0.23 7.59 -6.31
C ALA A 58 0.82 8.33 -7.16
N PRO A 59 1.23 9.54 -6.77
CA PRO A 59 2.34 10.22 -7.40
C PRO A 59 3.66 9.52 -7.06
N PHE A 60 4.61 9.51 -8.00
CA PHE A 60 5.99 9.13 -7.75
C PHE A 60 6.98 9.89 -8.66
N HIS A 61 8.23 9.94 -8.24
CA HIS A 61 9.32 10.48 -9.05
C HIS A 61 10.60 9.66 -8.90
N ASN A 62 11.03 9.07 -10.01
CA ASN A 62 12.32 8.40 -10.16
C ASN A 62 12.76 8.50 -11.63
N GLN A 63 13.70 7.65 -12.07
CA GLN A 63 14.18 7.62 -13.47
C GLN A 63 13.09 7.26 -14.50
N ARG A 64 11.93 6.77 -14.08
CA ARG A 64 10.80 6.40 -14.95
C ARG A 64 9.78 7.53 -15.13
N SER A 65 9.94 8.66 -14.43
CA SER A 65 9.01 9.80 -14.52
C SER A 65 9.75 11.13 -14.49
N SER A 66 9.16 12.16 -15.09
CA SER A 66 9.70 13.52 -15.09
C SER A 66 9.31 14.34 -13.85
N GLY A 67 8.46 13.80 -12.98
CA GLY A 67 7.97 14.43 -11.76
C GLY A 67 6.76 13.68 -11.20
N PRO A 68 6.22 14.12 -10.04
CA PRO A 68 5.13 13.44 -9.36
C PRO A 68 3.86 13.32 -10.21
N GLU A 69 3.50 14.35 -10.98
CA GLU A 69 2.35 14.30 -11.89
C GLU A 69 2.51 13.26 -13.00
N ASP A 70 3.65 13.26 -13.70
CA ASP A 70 3.94 12.27 -14.74
C ASP A 70 3.97 10.85 -14.15
N GLY A 71 4.53 10.70 -12.95
CA GLY A 71 4.51 9.43 -12.21
C GLY A 71 3.09 8.95 -11.95
N MET A 72 2.23 9.80 -11.43
CA MET A 72 0.82 9.48 -11.17
C MET A 72 0.09 9.09 -12.45
N LEU A 73 0.25 9.85 -13.55
CA LEU A 73 -0.39 9.54 -14.84
C LEU A 73 0.09 8.21 -15.42
N ARG A 74 1.37 7.88 -15.28
CA ARG A 74 1.92 6.58 -15.70
C ARG A 74 1.37 5.44 -14.86
N SER A 75 1.23 5.63 -13.55
CA SER A 75 0.62 4.65 -12.66
C SER A 75 -0.86 4.45 -13.00
N TYR A 76 -1.60 5.52 -13.26
CA TYR A 76 -3.00 5.45 -13.71
C TYR A 76 -3.14 4.61 -15.00
N ALA A 77 -2.28 4.84 -15.99
CA ALA A 77 -2.26 4.07 -17.22
C ALA A 77 -1.87 2.60 -16.98
N GLU A 78 -0.92 2.34 -16.09
CA GLU A 78 -0.47 0.98 -15.76
C GLU A 78 -1.53 0.17 -15.02
N ILE A 79 -2.26 0.78 -14.08
CA ILE A 79 -3.43 0.16 -13.44
C ILE A 79 -4.42 -0.31 -14.50
N GLY A 80 -4.70 0.53 -15.52
CA GLY A 80 -5.56 0.17 -16.65
C GLY A 80 -5.07 -1.07 -17.42
N ARG A 81 -3.74 -1.16 -17.66
CA ARG A 81 -3.14 -2.34 -18.34
C ARG A 81 -3.29 -3.63 -17.53
N VAL A 82 -3.15 -3.56 -16.20
CA VAL A 82 -3.35 -4.71 -15.31
C VAL A 82 -4.83 -5.12 -15.31
N LEU A 83 -5.75 -4.16 -15.17
CA LEU A 83 -7.19 -4.43 -15.19
C LEU A 83 -7.66 -5.06 -16.51
N GLU A 84 -7.18 -4.55 -17.65
CA GLU A 84 -7.47 -5.14 -18.96
C GLU A 84 -7.12 -6.64 -19.02
N ARG A 85 -5.95 -7.02 -18.49
CA ARG A 85 -5.50 -8.42 -18.45
C ARG A 85 -6.28 -9.29 -17.47
N LEU A 86 -6.94 -8.65 -16.51
CA LEU A 86 -7.89 -9.30 -15.59
C LEU A 86 -9.33 -9.29 -16.12
N GLY A 87 -9.58 -8.74 -17.34
CA GLY A 87 -10.92 -8.61 -17.90
C GLY A 87 -11.83 -7.67 -17.11
N ARG A 88 -11.26 -6.66 -16.43
CA ARG A 88 -11.99 -5.68 -15.61
C ARG A 88 -11.96 -4.29 -16.24
N ALA A 89 -13.09 -3.60 -16.19
CA ALA A 89 -13.19 -2.21 -16.62
C ALA A 89 -12.65 -1.27 -15.56
N PRO A 90 -11.91 -0.21 -15.92
CA PRO A 90 -11.39 0.78 -14.97
C PRO A 90 -12.44 1.82 -14.55
N GLU A 91 -13.53 2.00 -15.28
CA GLU A 91 -14.53 3.04 -15.06
C GLU A 91 -15.19 2.90 -13.70
N GLY A 92 -15.15 3.98 -12.89
CA GLY A 92 -15.70 4.01 -11.53
C GLY A 92 -14.86 3.27 -10.49
N LEU A 93 -13.79 2.57 -10.91
CA LEU A 93 -12.86 1.86 -10.03
C LEU A 93 -11.54 2.61 -9.86
N VAL A 94 -11.02 3.25 -10.91
CA VAL A 94 -9.69 3.88 -10.90
C VAL A 94 -9.81 5.40 -10.88
N HIS A 95 -9.08 6.05 -9.98
CA HIS A 95 -9.08 7.50 -9.81
C HIS A 95 -7.67 8.07 -9.89
N GLU A 96 -7.54 9.21 -10.57
CA GLU A 96 -6.30 9.99 -10.56
C GLU A 96 -6.02 10.55 -9.17
N GLY A 97 -4.80 10.40 -8.68
CA GLY A 97 -4.32 10.95 -7.41
C GLY A 97 -3.77 12.36 -7.51
N ALA A 98 -3.07 12.76 -6.46
CA ALA A 98 -2.40 14.05 -6.37
C ALA A 98 -1.35 14.21 -7.48
N ARG A 99 -1.22 15.42 -8.01
CA ARG A 99 -0.26 15.77 -9.07
C ARG A 99 1.01 16.41 -8.53
N ALA A 100 1.10 16.59 -7.22
CA ALA A 100 2.24 17.19 -6.52
C ALA A 100 2.35 16.63 -5.11
N TRP A 101 3.52 16.81 -4.50
CA TRP A 101 3.74 16.57 -3.08
C TRP A 101 3.03 17.61 -2.22
N LEU A 102 2.79 17.31 -0.93
CA LEU A 102 2.25 18.31 0.00
C LEU A 102 3.15 19.56 0.03
N PRO A 103 2.58 20.75 -0.17
CA PRO A 103 3.36 21.99 -0.12
C PRO A 103 3.69 22.42 1.32
N ALA A 104 2.87 22.00 2.29
CA ALA A 104 3.04 22.22 3.73
C ALA A 104 2.29 21.15 4.53
N LEU A 105 2.63 21.02 5.82
CA LEU A 105 2.03 20.00 6.73
C LEU A 105 0.51 20.14 6.93
N ASP A 106 -0.07 21.27 6.60
CA ASP A 106 -1.50 21.58 6.78
C ASP A 106 -2.20 21.93 5.47
N GLN A 107 -1.54 21.74 4.32
CA GLN A 107 -2.09 22.05 3.01
C GLN A 107 -2.29 20.78 2.18
N PRO A 108 -3.52 20.26 2.09
CA PRO A 108 -3.82 19.08 1.27
C PRO A 108 -3.69 19.37 -0.22
N VAL A 109 -3.34 18.38 -1.01
CA VAL A 109 -3.40 18.42 -2.48
C VAL A 109 -4.70 17.77 -2.92
N PRO A 110 -5.63 18.54 -3.53
CA PRO A 110 -6.90 17.98 -3.99
C PRO A 110 -6.69 17.04 -5.19
N SER A 111 -7.48 15.98 -5.25
CA SER A 111 -7.52 15.05 -6.38
C SER A 111 -8.82 14.22 -6.36
N ALA A 112 -9.13 13.57 -7.50
CA ALA A 112 -10.26 12.66 -7.58
C ALA A 112 -10.15 11.51 -6.55
N ALA A 113 -8.94 10.99 -6.32
CA ALA A 113 -8.68 9.97 -5.31
C ALA A 113 -8.97 10.46 -3.88
N VAL A 114 -8.60 11.69 -3.55
CA VAL A 114 -8.88 12.31 -2.25
C VAL A 114 -10.39 12.46 -2.02
N ASP A 115 -11.10 12.97 -3.01
CA ASP A 115 -12.56 13.17 -2.92
C ASP A 115 -13.31 11.83 -2.79
N ASP A 116 -12.92 10.83 -3.58
CA ASP A 116 -13.51 9.48 -3.54
C ASP A 116 -13.23 8.78 -2.20
N LEU A 117 -11.98 8.85 -1.69
CA LEU A 117 -11.63 8.30 -0.38
C LEU A 117 -12.49 8.89 0.75
N ILE A 118 -12.63 10.21 0.78
CA ILE A 118 -13.46 10.90 1.77
C ILE A 118 -14.93 10.44 1.66
N ALA A 119 -15.46 10.37 0.44
CA ALA A 119 -16.84 9.95 0.22
C ALA A 119 -17.07 8.50 0.68
N ARG A 120 -16.19 7.56 0.30
CA ARG A 120 -16.29 6.13 0.71
C ARG A 120 -16.14 5.94 2.21
N ALA A 121 -15.23 6.65 2.84
CA ALA A 121 -15.07 6.61 4.29
C ALA A 121 -16.33 7.06 5.03
N ARG A 122 -17.03 8.07 4.51
CA ARG A 122 -18.27 8.61 5.11
C ARG A 122 -19.51 7.78 4.83
N THR A 123 -19.59 7.12 3.67
CA THR A 123 -20.76 6.33 3.24
C THR A 123 -20.75 4.90 3.76
N GLY A 124 -19.65 4.42 4.34
CA GLY A 124 -19.53 3.08 4.90
C GLY A 124 -20.40 2.87 6.14
N GLY A 125 -20.70 1.60 6.45
CA GLY A 125 -21.40 1.18 7.67
C GLY A 125 -20.53 1.28 8.94
N ALA A 126 -20.78 0.36 9.90
CA ALA A 126 -20.01 0.30 11.14
C ALA A 126 -18.56 -0.23 10.95
N GLU A 127 -18.35 -1.03 9.90
CA GLU A 127 -17.05 -1.59 9.58
C GLU A 127 -16.12 -0.55 8.95
N PRO A 128 -14.84 -0.54 9.32
CA PRO A 128 -13.89 0.41 8.78
C PRO A 128 -13.60 0.13 7.29
N LEU A 129 -13.24 1.19 6.56
CA LEU A 129 -12.61 1.06 5.24
C LEU A 129 -11.10 0.88 5.42
N TYR A 130 -10.54 -0.19 4.90
CA TYR A 130 -9.10 -0.39 4.86
C TYR A 130 -8.50 0.37 3.68
N VAL A 131 -7.60 1.27 3.96
CA VAL A 131 -6.90 2.10 2.97
C VAL A 131 -5.48 1.56 2.85
N VAL A 132 -5.25 0.71 1.85
CA VAL A 132 -3.91 0.15 1.59
C VAL A 132 -3.14 1.15 0.74
N ALA A 133 -1.97 1.55 1.22
CA ALA A 133 -1.05 2.40 0.49
C ALA A 133 0.28 1.66 0.28
N ILE A 134 0.73 1.61 -0.97
CA ILE A 134 1.97 0.96 -1.39
C ILE A 134 2.87 1.90 -2.21
N GLY A 135 2.57 3.20 -2.18
CA GLY A 135 3.34 4.30 -2.75
C GLY A 135 3.52 5.43 -1.75
N ALA A 136 3.87 6.62 -2.26
CA ALA A 136 3.91 7.84 -1.48
C ALA A 136 2.55 8.17 -0.90
N ILE A 137 2.49 8.51 0.39
CA ILE A 137 1.24 8.61 1.16
C ILE A 137 0.45 9.91 0.94
N THR A 138 0.75 10.65 -0.12
CA THR A 138 0.22 12.00 -0.41
C THR A 138 -1.31 12.04 -0.47
N ASN A 139 -1.94 11.08 -1.17
CA ASN A 139 -3.41 11.04 -1.30
C ASN A 139 -4.08 10.85 0.05
N ILE A 140 -3.58 9.92 0.86
CA ILE A 140 -4.15 9.59 2.19
C ILE A 140 -3.93 10.75 3.17
N ALA A 141 -2.74 11.33 3.21
CA ALA A 141 -2.44 12.49 4.03
C ALA A 141 -3.32 13.67 3.65
N SER A 142 -3.52 13.92 2.34
CA SER A 142 -4.41 14.98 1.84
C SER A 142 -5.86 14.75 2.26
N ALA A 143 -6.35 13.52 2.18
CA ALA A 143 -7.71 13.19 2.62
C ALA A 143 -7.90 13.42 4.13
N LEU A 144 -6.93 13.00 4.97
CA LEU A 144 -6.96 13.23 6.41
C LEU A 144 -6.86 14.71 6.80
N LEU A 145 -6.11 15.51 6.03
CA LEU A 145 -6.01 16.96 6.22
C LEU A 145 -7.30 17.69 5.80
N ALA A 146 -7.91 17.28 4.68
CA ALA A 146 -9.14 17.88 4.16
C ALA A 146 -10.38 17.48 4.97
N ALA A 147 -10.40 16.27 5.52
CA ALA A 147 -11.53 15.67 6.24
C ALA A 147 -11.05 14.85 7.45
N PRO A 148 -10.62 15.50 8.56
CA PRO A 148 -10.08 14.78 9.73
C PRO A 148 -11.05 13.78 10.38
N ASP A 149 -12.35 13.95 10.17
CA ASP A 149 -13.40 13.05 10.65
C ASP A 149 -13.32 11.62 10.12
N ILE A 150 -12.72 11.43 8.92
CA ILE A 150 -12.58 10.08 8.35
C ILE A 150 -11.64 9.19 9.14
N ALA A 151 -10.75 9.74 9.97
CA ALA A 151 -9.85 8.96 10.82
C ALA A 151 -10.59 7.97 11.74
N GLU A 152 -11.84 8.24 12.11
CA GLU A 152 -12.68 7.32 12.90
C GLU A 152 -13.21 6.13 12.11
N ARG A 153 -13.11 6.17 10.78
CA ARG A 153 -13.79 5.26 9.85
C ARG A 153 -12.83 4.46 8.97
N ILE A 154 -11.55 4.78 9.00
CA ILE A 154 -10.56 4.11 8.16
C ILE A 154 -9.46 3.45 9.00
N VAL A 155 -8.84 2.44 8.42
CA VAL A 155 -7.57 1.86 8.87
C VAL A 155 -6.58 1.97 7.71
N VAL A 156 -5.50 2.70 7.91
CA VAL A 156 -4.44 2.82 6.91
C VAL A 156 -3.47 1.65 7.08
N VAL A 157 -3.22 0.92 6.00
CA VAL A 157 -2.21 -0.16 5.95
C VAL A 157 -1.15 0.25 4.94
N TRP A 158 0.04 0.63 5.41
CA TRP A 158 1.04 1.28 4.57
C TRP A 158 2.37 0.54 4.54
N LEU A 159 2.86 0.28 3.32
CA LEU A 159 4.25 -0.09 3.09
C LEU A 159 5.09 1.17 3.07
N GLY A 160 5.86 1.43 4.11
CA GLY A 160 6.67 2.65 4.15
C GLY A 160 7.65 2.73 5.31
N GLY A 161 8.79 3.30 5.00
CA GLY A 161 9.89 3.51 5.94
C GLY A 161 10.63 2.25 6.35
N GLN A 162 11.65 2.42 7.17
CA GLN A 162 12.44 1.33 7.73
C GLN A 162 11.97 0.98 9.15
N PRO A 163 12.32 -0.18 9.70
CA PRO A 163 12.00 -0.55 11.08
C PRO A 163 12.38 0.55 12.08
N ILE A 164 11.61 0.68 13.16
CA ILE A 164 11.84 1.69 14.19
C ILE A 164 13.25 1.55 14.83
N SER A 165 13.80 0.34 14.83
CA SER A 165 15.15 0.05 15.33
C SER A 165 16.27 0.35 14.34
N TRP A 166 15.94 0.74 13.10
CA TRP A 166 16.96 1.03 12.09
C TRP A 166 17.50 2.45 12.27
N HIS A 167 18.77 2.67 11.91
CA HIS A 167 19.49 3.94 12.13
C HIS A 167 19.00 5.13 11.28
N HIS A 168 18.17 4.87 10.25
CA HIS A 168 17.43 5.87 9.48
C HIS A 168 16.15 5.26 8.92
N THR A 169 15.24 6.10 8.45
CA THR A 169 14.00 5.62 7.82
C THR A 169 13.89 6.00 6.33
N ARG A 170 15.01 6.28 5.68
CA ARG A 170 15.05 6.58 4.25
C ARG A 170 14.64 5.33 3.47
N GLU A 171 13.46 5.42 2.94
CA GLU A 171 12.84 4.40 2.11
C GLU A 171 12.03 5.15 1.05
N PHE A 172 11.80 4.54 -0.11
CA PHE A 172 11.28 5.23 -1.29
C PHE A 172 9.92 5.89 -1.01
N ASN A 173 8.91 5.14 -0.59
CA ASN A 173 7.55 5.64 -0.38
C ASN A 173 7.51 6.77 0.68
N LEU A 174 8.22 6.58 1.79
CA LEU A 174 8.30 7.58 2.85
C LEU A 174 9.02 8.85 2.40
N SER A 175 10.08 8.69 1.61
CA SER A 175 10.95 9.81 1.22
C SER A 175 10.39 10.65 0.07
N GLN A 176 9.49 10.10 -0.76
CA GLN A 176 8.87 10.81 -1.88
C GLN A 176 8.09 12.04 -1.43
N ASP A 177 7.29 11.89 -0.36
CA ASP A 177 6.57 13.01 0.26
C ASP A 177 6.76 12.97 1.78
N LEU A 178 7.86 13.57 2.23
CA LEU A 178 8.21 13.59 3.65
C LEU A 178 7.18 14.33 4.49
N LEU A 179 6.53 15.37 3.94
CA LEU A 179 5.50 16.13 4.66
C LEU A 179 4.24 15.29 4.84
N ALA A 180 3.80 14.57 3.80
CA ALA A 180 2.67 13.64 3.89
C ALA A 180 2.95 12.50 4.88
N SER A 181 4.15 11.94 4.84
CA SER A 181 4.59 10.90 5.77
C SER A 181 4.55 11.39 7.22
N ARG A 182 5.03 12.62 7.50
CA ARG A 182 4.96 13.24 8.82
C ARG A 182 3.50 13.49 9.24
N ALA A 183 2.68 14.03 8.35
CA ALA A 183 1.26 14.27 8.61
C ALA A 183 0.54 12.96 8.97
N LEU A 184 0.82 11.85 8.29
CA LEU A 184 0.26 10.54 8.62
C LEU A 184 0.60 10.11 10.04
N PHE A 185 1.90 10.11 10.43
CA PHE A 185 2.32 9.72 11.78
C PHE A 185 1.77 10.63 12.87
N ASP A 186 1.48 11.89 12.56
CA ASP A 186 0.95 12.88 13.49
C ASP A 186 -0.60 12.90 13.53
N SER A 187 -1.26 12.33 12.53
CA SER A 187 -2.73 12.37 12.38
C SER A 187 -3.50 11.62 13.48
N GLY A 188 -2.87 10.63 14.09
CA GLY A 188 -3.53 9.75 15.05
C GLY A 188 -4.52 8.75 14.44
N VAL A 189 -4.60 8.61 13.12
CA VAL A 189 -5.37 7.58 12.44
C VAL A 189 -4.88 6.18 12.85
N ALA A 190 -5.76 5.18 12.81
CA ALA A 190 -5.35 3.79 12.99
C ALA A 190 -4.42 3.39 11.83
N LEU A 191 -3.15 3.19 12.13
CA LEU A 191 -2.09 2.86 11.17
C LEU A 191 -1.53 1.47 11.45
N VAL A 192 -1.51 0.63 10.43
CA VAL A 192 -0.75 -0.61 10.35
C VAL A 192 0.40 -0.38 9.37
N ARG A 193 1.61 -0.39 9.87
CA ARG A 193 2.79 -0.14 9.03
C ARG A 193 3.53 -1.44 8.72
N VAL A 194 3.93 -1.62 7.47
CA VAL A 194 4.82 -2.68 7.02
C VAL A 194 6.14 -2.03 6.60
N PRO A 195 7.21 -2.10 7.41
CA PRO A 195 8.51 -1.56 7.06
C PRO A 195 9.22 -2.43 6.02
N CYS A 196 10.16 -1.82 5.26
CA CYS A 196 10.83 -2.48 4.16
C CYS A 196 11.96 -3.41 4.62
N ILE A 197 13.11 -2.87 5.05
CA ILE A 197 14.29 -3.67 5.45
C ILE A 197 13.93 -4.64 6.59
N ASN A 198 14.43 -5.87 6.49
CA ASN A 198 14.23 -6.96 7.47
C ASN A 198 12.76 -7.38 7.71
N VAL A 199 11.79 -6.78 7.00
CA VAL A 199 10.38 -7.19 7.09
C VAL A 199 9.88 -7.52 5.68
N ALA A 200 9.38 -6.54 4.91
CA ALA A 200 8.92 -6.80 3.55
C ALA A 200 10.05 -7.29 2.62
N GLU A 201 11.31 -6.98 2.92
CA GLU A 201 12.50 -7.49 2.23
C GLU A 201 12.54 -9.03 2.08
N HIS A 202 11.87 -9.75 2.96
CA HIS A 202 11.79 -11.22 2.86
C HIS A 202 10.83 -11.70 1.77
N LEU A 203 10.00 -10.81 1.20
CA LEU A 203 9.09 -11.16 0.10
C LEU A 203 9.82 -11.21 -1.24
N ARG A 204 10.82 -12.06 -1.33
CA ARG A 204 11.66 -12.26 -2.51
C ARG A 204 11.18 -13.43 -3.35
N THR A 205 11.23 -13.25 -4.66
CA THR A 205 11.04 -14.31 -5.64
C THR A 205 12.15 -14.32 -6.68
N THR A 206 12.20 -15.34 -7.51
CA THR A 206 13.17 -15.50 -8.58
C THR A 206 12.48 -15.70 -9.92
N GLN A 207 13.16 -15.42 -11.01
CA GLN A 207 12.64 -15.70 -12.36
C GLN A 207 12.23 -17.17 -12.51
N ALA A 208 13.03 -18.10 -11.98
CA ALA A 208 12.74 -19.54 -12.07
C ALA A 208 11.44 -19.91 -11.32
N GLU A 209 11.17 -19.31 -10.16
CA GLU A 209 9.94 -19.51 -9.42
C GLU A 209 8.73 -18.97 -10.18
N LEU A 210 8.84 -17.75 -10.73
CA LEU A 210 7.78 -17.15 -11.54
C LEU A 210 7.57 -17.89 -12.87
N GLU A 211 8.61 -18.40 -13.50
CA GLU A 211 8.49 -19.25 -14.68
C GLU A 211 7.72 -20.53 -14.40
N ARG A 212 7.88 -21.08 -13.18
CA ARG A 212 7.20 -22.32 -12.77
C ARG A 212 5.74 -22.09 -12.39
N PHE A 213 5.39 -20.99 -11.74
CA PHE A 213 4.10 -20.83 -11.07
C PHE A 213 3.24 -19.67 -11.61
N VAL A 214 3.83 -18.72 -12.35
CA VAL A 214 3.13 -17.51 -12.82
C VAL A 214 3.03 -17.45 -14.34
N LYS A 215 4.12 -17.74 -15.06
CA LYS A 215 4.13 -17.81 -16.51
C LYS A 215 3.13 -18.84 -17.01
N GLY A 216 2.33 -18.49 -18.01
CA GLY A 216 1.29 -19.36 -18.57
C GLY A 216 -0.01 -19.37 -17.75
N GLN A 217 -0.13 -18.54 -16.72
CA GLN A 217 -1.39 -18.37 -15.97
C GLN A 217 -2.25 -17.24 -16.59
N GLY A 218 -2.50 -17.33 -17.90
CA GLY A 218 -3.28 -16.37 -18.67
C GLY A 218 -2.54 -15.05 -18.92
N ALA A 219 -3.24 -14.09 -19.52
CA ALA A 219 -2.67 -12.80 -19.93
C ALA A 219 -2.03 -12.04 -18.75
N ILE A 220 -2.60 -12.13 -17.56
CA ILE A 220 -2.06 -11.47 -16.36
C ILE A 220 -0.81 -12.17 -15.85
N GLY A 221 -0.78 -13.49 -15.80
CA GLY A 221 0.41 -14.25 -15.38
C GLY A 221 1.59 -14.03 -16.31
N ASP A 222 1.34 -14.06 -17.62
CA ASP A 222 2.38 -13.78 -18.63
C ASP A 222 2.92 -12.36 -18.50
N TYR A 223 2.07 -11.38 -18.24
CA TYR A 223 2.46 -10.00 -18.02
C TYR A 223 3.32 -9.82 -16.76
N LEU A 224 2.90 -10.39 -15.63
CA LEU A 224 3.72 -10.35 -14.40
C LEU A 224 5.09 -11.01 -14.59
N PHE A 225 5.15 -12.11 -15.34
CA PHE A 225 6.42 -12.76 -15.68
C PHE A 225 7.27 -11.88 -16.61
N GLU A 226 6.66 -11.24 -17.61
CA GLU A 226 7.34 -10.34 -18.55
C GLU A 226 7.99 -9.15 -17.87
N ILE A 227 7.25 -8.41 -17.03
CA ILE A 227 7.77 -7.23 -16.32
C ILE A 227 8.87 -7.60 -15.34
N TYR A 228 8.77 -8.76 -14.66
CA TYR A 228 9.82 -9.27 -13.80
C TYR A 228 11.07 -9.65 -14.60
N SER A 229 10.91 -10.37 -15.71
CA SER A 229 12.01 -10.81 -16.56
C SER A 229 12.75 -9.64 -17.24
N GLY A 230 12.03 -8.57 -17.53
CA GLY A 230 12.60 -7.34 -18.09
C GLY A 230 13.22 -6.39 -17.08
N TYR A 231 13.12 -6.68 -15.77
CA TYR A 231 13.61 -5.77 -14.72
C TYR A 231 15.14 -5.76 -14.58
N TYR A 232 15.79 -6.90 -14.83
CA TYR A 232 17.24 -7.04 -14.80
C TYR A 232 17.77 -7.61 -16.13
N ASP A 233 18.95 -7.20 -16.54
CA ASP A 233 19.65 -7.76 -17.71
C ASP A 233 20.06 -9.23 -17.50
N GLN A 234 20.25 -9.64 -16.25
CA GLN A 234 20.63 -11.01 -15.87
C GLN A 234 19.92 -11.45 -14.60
N HIS A 235 19.45 -12.69 -14.60
CA HIS A 235 18.76 -13.31 -13.47
C HIS A 235 19.58 -14.44 -12.78
N TYR A 236 20.86 -14.62 -13.15
CA TYR A 236 21.69 -15.66 -12.55
C TYR A 236 21.85 -15.44 -11.04
N ALA A 237 21.40 -16.40 -10.24
CA ALA A 237 21.42 -16.38 -8.76
C ALA A 237 20.82 -15.11 -8.14
N ARG A 238 19.85 -14.48 -8.81
CA ARG A 238 19.26 -13.22 -8.39
C ARG A 238 17.79 -13.39 -8.02
N SER A 239 17.40 -12.76 -6.93
CA SER A 239 16.01 -12.58 -6.52
C SER A 239 15.67 -11.08 -6.51
N LYS A 240 14.38 -10.76 -6.62
CA LYS A 240 13.83 -9.41 -6.46
C LYS A 240 12.72 -9.48 -5.41
N GLU A 241 12.67 -8.48 -4.60
CA GLU A 241 11.59 -8.25 -3.66
C GLU A 241 10.29 -7.87 -4.39
N ILE A 242 9.19 -8.42 -3.93
CA ILE A 242 7.82 -8.03 -4.28
C ILE A 242 7.23 -7.42 -3.01
N TRP A 243 7.73 -6.25 -2.66
CA TRP A 243 7.51 -5.58 -1.38
C TRP A 243 6.01 -5.41 -1.06
N ASP A 244 5.26 -5.00 -2.04
CA ASP A 244 3.90 -4.46 -1.94
C ASP A 244 2.84 -5.52 -1.65
N ILE A 245 3.15 -6.79 -1.83
CA ILE A 245 2.21 -7.87 -1.43
C ILE A 245 2.08 -8.00 0.08
N GLY A 246 2.99 -7.41 0.87
CA GLY A 246 2.97 -7.47 2.34
C GLY A 246 1.71 -6.89 2.98
N PRO A 247 1.35 -5.62 2.69
CA PRO A 247 0.10 -5.02 3.16
C PRO A 247 -1.15 -5.81 2.76
N ILE A 248 -1.21 -6.30 1.52
CA ILE A 248 -2.32 -7.14 1.05
C ILE A 248 -2.37 -8.46 1.81
N ALA A 249 -1.22 -9.10 2.02
CA ALA A 249 -1.14 -10.36 2.77
C ALA A 249 -1.65 -10.22 4.21
N TRP A 250 -1.39 -9.08 4.88
CA TRP A 250 -1.94 -8.81 6.21
C TRP A 250 -3.47 -8.75 6.22
N LEU A 251 -4.09 -8.25 5.16
CA LEU A 251 -5.55 -8.23 5.03
C LEU A 251 -6.13 -9.61 4.69
N VAL A 252 -5.42 -10.38 3.85
CA VAL A 252 -5.85 -11.73 3.46
C VAL A 252 -5.77 -12.68 4.64
N GLU A 253 -4.62 -12.74 5.32
CA GLU A 253 -4.38 -13.59 6.47
C GLU A 253 -3.37 -12.92 7.42
N PRO A 254 -3.86 -12.25 8.48
CA PRO A 254 -3.00 -11.50 9.40
C PRO A 254 -1.89 -12.35 10.06
N ALA A 255 -2.10 -13.67 10.19
CA ALA A 255 -1.09 -14.56 10.76
C ALA A 255 0.18 -14.70 9.90
N TRP A 256 0.14 -14.28 8.64
CA TRP A 256 1.32 -14.28 7.75
C TRP A 256 2.17 -13.04 7.89
N VAL A 257 1.65 -11.99 8.54
CA VAL A 257 2.36 -10.73 8.78
C VAL A 257 2.23 -10.39 10.26
N GLU A 258 3.20 -10.86 11.04
CA GLU A 258 3.19 -10.68 12.50
C GLU A 258 3.45 -9.21 12.85
N THR A 259 2.54 -8.63 13.62
CA THR A 259 2.57 -7.23 14.00
C THR A 259 2.57 -7.06 15.52
N THR A 260 3.06 -5.91 16.00
CA THR A 260 3.01 -5.51 17.40
C THR A 260 2.51 -4.08 17.55
N LEU A 261 1.91 -3.76 18.69
CA LEU A 261 1.54 -2.39 19.04
C LEU A 261 2.78 -1.64 19.53
N VAL A 262 3.01 -0.45 18.97
CA VAL A 262 4.09 0.45 19.35
C VAL A 262 3.57 1.88 19.39
N HIS A 263 4.22 2.76 20.14
CA HIS A 263 3.94 4.19 20.06
C HIS A 263 4.35 4.73 18.70
N SER A 264 3.47 5.53 18.06
CA SER A 264 3.76 6.18 16.78
C SER A 264 5.06 6.97 16.88
N PRO A 265 6.07 6.69 16.05
CA PRO A 265 7.32 7.44 16.10
C PRO A 265 7.13 8.87 15.60
N ILE A 266 8.03 9.75 15.96
CA ILE A 266 8.17 11.07 15.36
C ILE A 266 9.12 10.94 14.18
N LEU A 267 8.63 11.25 12.98
CA LEU A 267 9.46 11.30 11.78
C LEU A 267 10.15 12.66 11.70
N THR A 268 11.49 12.65 11.82
CA THR A 268 12.30 13.88 11.76
C THR A 268 12.51 14.35 10.31
N ALA A 269 12.94 15.58 10.13
CA ALA A 269 13.29 16.13 8.81
C ALA A 269 14.51 15.42 8.19
N GLU A 270 15.38 14.83 9.00
CA GLU A 270 16.56 14.06 8.60
C GLU A 270 16.24 12.62 8.22
N GLN A 271 14.94 12.25 8.25
CA GLN A 271 14.45 10.90 8.03
C GLN A 271 15.05 9.90 9.02
N THR A 272 14.93 10.23 10.29
CA THR A 272 15.21 9.35 11.42
C THR A 272 13.98 9.24 12.32
N TRP A 273 13.98 8.23 13.20
CA TRP A 273 12.94 8.06 14.19
C TRP A 273 13.33 8.72 15.49
N SER A 274 12.42 9.52 16.06
CA SER A 274 12.45 9.93 17.44
C SER A 274 11.27 9.31 18.19
N HIS A 275 11.42 9.07 19.49
CA HIS A 275 10.45 8.31 20.28
C HIS A 275 9.84 9.17 21.38
N ASP A 276 8.52 9.05 21.51
CA ASP A 276 7.74 9.65 22.61
C ASP A 276 6.66 8.65 23.02
N SER A 277 6.76 8.14 24.24
CA SER A 277 5.83 7.18 24.82
C SER A 277 4.45 7.77 25.15
N GLN A 278 4.26 9.07 24.99
CA GLN A 278 2.95 9.71 25.14
C GLN A 278 2.15 9.73 23.83
N ARG A 279 2.77 9.39 22.71
CA ARG A 279 2.09 9.33 21.41
C ARG A 279 1.12 8.14 21.35
N HIS A 280 0.14 8.25 20.48
CA HIS A 280 -0.82 7.19 20.20
C HIS A 280 -0.16 5.91 19.71
N LEU A 281 -0.86 4.78 19.85
CA LEU A 281 -0.39 3.48 19.36
C LEU A 281 -0.68 3.33 17.87
N ILE A 282 0.24 2.66 17.19
CA ILE A 282 0.10 2.11 15.84
C ILE A 282 0.44 0.62 15.88
N ARG A 283 0.13 -0.11 14.81
CA ARG A 283 0.56 -1.50 14.62
C ARG A 283 1.74 -1.52 13.66
N ASP A 284 2.82 -2.20 14.02
CA ASP A 284 4.07 -2.26 13.25
C ASP A 284 4.40 -3.71 12.93
N ALA A 285 4.57 -4.05 11.64
CA ALA A 285 4.93 -5.40 11.22
C ALA A 285 6.39 -5.71 11.59
N ARG A 286 6.61 -6.93 12.04
CA ARG A 286 7.92 -7.41 12.52
C ARG A 286 8.45 -8.57 11.69
N VAL A 287 7.56 -9.40 11.19
CA VAL A 287 7.89 -10.60 10.42
C VAL A 287 6.85 -10.80 9.33
N VAL A 288 7.30 -11.18 8.15
CA VAL A 288 6.45 -11.69 7.07
C VAL A 288 6.78 -13.16 6.78
N ARG A 289 5.77 -13.97 6.59
CA ARG A 289 5.92 -15.40 6.25
C ARG A 289 5.84 -15.55 4.74
N ARG A 290 6.99 -15.47 4.09
CA ARG A 290 7.13 -15.47 2.64
C ARG A 290 6.38 -16.62 1.95
N ASP A 291 6.60 -17.85 2.36
CA ASP A 291 6.13 -19.02 1.62
C ASP A 291 4.60 -19.14 1.55
N PRO A 292 3.82 -19.00 2.63
CA PRO A 292 2.37 -19.05 2.52
C PRO A 292 1.81 -17.87 1.69
N ILE A 293 2.42 -16.69 1.74
CA ILE A 293 2.00 -15.52 0.95
C ILE A 293 2.14 -15.79 -0.55
N PHE A 294 3.33 -16.19 -1.01
CA PHE A 294 3.54 -16.52 -2.42
C PHE A 294 2.73 -17.74 -2.87
N ALA A 295 2.61 -18.75 -2.02
CA ALA A 295 1.79 -19.92 -2.34
C ALA A 295 0.31 -19.56 -2.53
N ASP A 296 -0.23 -18.64 -1.74
CA ASP A 296 -1.59 -18.16 -1.90
C ASP A 296 -1.76 -17.34 -3.18
N LEU A 297 -0.87 -16.38 -3.43
CA LEU A 297 -0.88 -15.57 -4.65
C LEU A 297 -0.81 -16.44 -5.91
N PHE A 298 0.11 -17.39 -5.97
CA PHE A 298 0.28 -18.26 -7.14
C PHE A 298 -0.94 -19.17 -7.37
N ARG A 299 -1.54 -19.71 -6.28
CA ARG A 299 -2.79 -20.49 -6.38
C ARG A 299 -3.98 -19.64 -6.85
N LYS A 300 -4.05 -18.38 -6.48
CA LYS A 300 -5.09 -17.45 -6.94
C LYS A 300 -4.93 -17.16 -8.44
N LEU A 301 -3.72 -16.95 -8.94
CA LEU A 301 -3.43 -16.82 -10.36
C LEU A 301 -3.83 -18.10 -11.14
N GLU A 302 -3.44 -19.28 -10.64
CA GLU A 302 -3.80 -20.56 -11.23
C GLU A 302 -5.33 -20.78 -11.29
N ARG A 303 -6.05 -20.46 -10.22
CA ARG A 303 -7.52 -20.56 -10.19
C ARG A 303 -8.17 -19.60 -11.18
N PHE A 304 -7.72 -18.34 -11.20
CA PHE A 304 -8.24 -17.33 -12.10
C PHE A 304 -8.06 -17.72 -13.58
N HIS A 305 -6.92 -18.30 -13.93
CA HIS A 305 -6.67 -18.77 -15.30
C HIS A 305 -7.60 -19.91 -15.72
N ARG A 306 -8.07 -20.74 -14.79
CA ARG A 306 -8.96 -21.88 -15.07
C ARG A 306 -10.44 -21.54 -15.14
N THR A 307 -10.83 -20.32 -14.74
CA THR A 307 -12.22 -19.83 -14.80
C THR A 307 -12.48 -19.07 -16.07
#